data_80ee65b8880a598b8d530916af659364
#
_entry.id   80ee65b8880a598b8d530916af659364
#
_cell.length_a   1.000
_cell.length_b   1.000
_cell.length_c   1.000
_cell.angle_alpha   90.00
_cell.angle_beta   90.00
_cell.angle_gamma   90.00
#
_symmetry.space_group_name_H-M   'P 1'
#
loop_
_entity.id
_entity.type
_entity.pdbx_description
1 polymer ?
#
loop_
_entity_poly.entity_id
_entity_poly.type
_entity_poly.pdbx_seq_one_letter_code
_entity_poly.pdbx_strand_id
1 'polypeptide(L)'
;MSVPPLGYGFHLTNTPLPPLQEVLENLFTVEIPMTVTFRGVNSRQSALIHGPHGWGEFAPFLEYGAQESAAWLACALEAAWLPAPEPVRTRIPLNATLPAVPAERVPQVLAKYEGEIQELKIKVAEKGQSLADDIARVAAARKALPNTRLKVDANMGYTLDGALEALRKLCEYGIIYAEQPVASIEDMAALRFAIAKEGLPVRIAADESIRKAEDPLKVARANAADLMVIKAAPLGGVRRALALVEQAQLPAVVSSALESSVGIATGASLAASLPTLRYGCGLGTVSLMAEDVTDEPLIARDGFMDLRAITPSPQRMERLATDEQTRQWWVERVTACYRVLERASGL
;
A
#
# COMPACT_ATOMS: atom_id res chain seq x y z
N MET A 1 19.77 23.05 5.06
CA MET A 1 19.90 22.14 6.21
C MET A 1 19.17 20.86 5.85
N SER A 2 19.83 19.72 5.86
CA SER A 2 19.17 18.44 5.65
C SER A 2 18.23 18.18 6.83
N VAL A 3 16.95 17.95 6.55
CA VAL A 3 16.00 17.47 7.58
C VAL A 3 16.55 16.13 8.06
N PRO A 4 16.70 15.90 9.37
CA PRO A 4 17.17 14.60 9.86
C PRO A 4 16.19 13.50 9.40
N PRO A 5 16.67 12.29 9.10
CA PRO A 5 15.81 11.21 8.66
C PRO A 5 14.75 10.95 9.75
N LEU A 6 13.49 10.82 9.32
CA LEU A 6 12.38 10.48 10.22
C LEU A 6 12.68 9.15 10.92
N GLY A 7 12.68 9.15 12.24
CA GLY A 7 12.80 7.95 13.04
C GLY A 7 11.62 6.98 12.85
N TYR A 8 11.81 5.71 13.15
CA TYR A 8 10.72 4.74 13.24
C TYR A 8 9.83 5.00 14.47
N GLY A 9 8.69 4.32 14.58
CA GLY A 9 7.74 4.50 15.66
C GLY A 9 8.35 4.43 17.06
N PHE A 10 9.29 3.53 17.27
CA PHE A 10 10.03 3.38 18.53
C PHE A 10 10.86 4.64 18.87
N HIS A 11 11.52 5.26 17.90
CA HIS A 11 12.22 6.51 18.11
C HIS A 11 11.26 7.66 18.40
N LEU A 12 10.14 7.73 17.66
CA LEU A 12 9.15 8.80 17.82
C LEU A 12 8.43 8.74 19.16
N THR A 13 8.36 7.56 19.79
CA THR A 13 7.78 7.34 21.13
C THR A 13 8.83 7.26 22.23
N ASN A 14 10.12 7.35 21.89
CA ASN A 14 11.24 7.13 22.81
C ASN A 14 11.16 5.78 23.55
N THR A 15 10.66 4.74 22.85
CA THR A 15 10.52 3.38 23.37
C THR A 15 11.66 2.52 22.80
N PRO A 16 12.33 1.67 23.58
CA PRO A 16 13.34 0.77 23.05
C PRO A 16 12.72 -0.29 22.13
N LEU A 17 13.51 -0.80 21.19
CA LEU A 17 13.12 -1.97 20.41
C LEU A 17 12.92 -3.17 21.35
N PRO A 18 11.92 -4.03 21.10
CA PRO A 18 11.75 -5.27 21.86
C PRO A 18 12.99 -6.16 21.68
N PRO A 19 13.40 -6.96 22.68
CA PRO A 19 14.52 -7.90 22.55
C PRO A 19 14.32 -8.84 21.36
N LEU A 20 15.38 -9.05 20.55
CA LEU A 20 15.31 -9.94 19.38
C LEU A 20 14.81 -11.35 19.75
N GLN A 21 15.24 -11.88 20.88
CA GLN A 21 14.82 -13.20 21.34
C GLN A 21 13.29 -13.25 21.51
N GLU A 22 12.69 -12.25 22.14
CA GLU A 22 11.24 -12.14 22.34
C GLU A 22 10.49 -12.05 20.99
N VAL A 23 11.04 -11.31 20.04
CA VAL A 23 10.48 -11.22 18.67
C VAL A 23 10.47 -12.58 17.99
N LEU A 24 11.58 -13.36 18.09
CA LEU A 24 11.72 -14.66 17.45
C LEU A 24 10.90 -15.76 18.12
N GLU A 25 10.73 -15.72 19.45
CA GLU A 25 9.89 -16.65 20.19
C GLU A 25 8.40 -16.50 19.85
N ASN A 26 7.98 -15.31 19.44
CA ASN A 26 6.59 -14.97 19.10
C ASN A 26 6.39 -14.82 17.57
N LEU A 27 7.22 -15.44 16.76
CA LEU A 27 7.19 -15.38 15.30
C LEU A 27 6.54 -16.61 14.69
N PHE A 28 5.59 -16.41 13.80
CA PHE A 28 4.85 -17.44 13.07
C PHE A 28 4.96 -17.16 11.57
N THR A 29 5.34 -18.15 10.77
CA THR A 29 5.48 -17.96 9.32
C THR A 29 4.36 -18.65 8.58
N VAL A 30 3.77 -17.93 7.63
CA VAL A 30 2.64 -18.43 6.84
C VAL A 30 2.86 -18.21 5.35
N GLU A 31 2.26 -19.06 4.54
CA GLU A 31 2.16 -18.91 3.10
C GLU A 31 0.69 -18.97 2.68
N ILE A 32 0.20 -17.86 2.13
CA ILE A 32 -1.21 -17.69 1.75
C ILE A 32 -1.32 -17.77 0.23
N PRO A 33 -2.03 -18.75 -0.33
CA PRO A 33 -2.29 -18.85 -1.77
C PRO A 33 -3.10 -17.63 -2.26
N MET A 34 -2.85 -17.21 -3.50
CA MET A 34 -3.63 -16.14 -4.14
C MET A 34 -4.63 -16.70 -5.15
N THR A 35 -5.79 -16.06 -5.26
CA THR A 35 -6.82 -16.41 -6.26
C THR A 35 -6.47 -15.93 -7.66
N VAL A 36 -5.58 -14.95 -7.76
CA VAL A 36 -5.10 -14.38 -9.03
C VAL A 36 -3.61 -14.04 -8.88
N THR A 37 -2.86 -14.20 -9.97
CA THR A 37 -1.47 -13.69 -10.00
C THR A 37 -1.51 -12.17 -9.94
N PHE A 38 -0.82 -11.59 -8.98
CA PHE A 38 -0.71 -10.15 -8.83
C PHE A 38 0.77 -9.77 -8.65
N ARG A 39 1.31 -8.89 -9.50
CA ARG A 39 2.74 -8.54 -9.54
C ARG A 39 3.66 -9.76 -9.70
N GLY A 40 3.23 -10.79 -10.41
CA GLY A 40 3.99 -12.03 -10.56
C GLY A 40 3.97 -12.96 -9.34
N VAL A 41 3.19 -12.63 -8.29
CA VAL A 41 3.09 -13.41 -7.05
C VAL A 41 1.84 -14.28 -7.10
N ASN A 42 2.00 -15.60 -6.85
CA ASN A 42 0.92 -16.60 -6.79
C ASN A 42 0.61 -17.06 -5.36
N SER A 43 1.55 -16.87 -4.44
CA SER A 43 1.37 -17.06 -3.00
C SER A 43 2.07 -15.94 -2.23
N ARG A 44 1.58 -15.63 -1.04
CA ARG A 44 2.11 -14.57 -0.21
C ARG A 44 2.68 -15.14 1.08
N GLN A 45 4.00 -15.19 1.18
CA GLN A 45 4.68 -15.55 2.41
C GLN A 45 4.84 -14.33 3.31
N SER A 46 4.64 -14.50 4.61
CA SER A 46 4.89 -13.48 5.63
C SER A 46 5.22 -14.09 6.98
N ALA A 47 5.80 -13.27 7.87
CA ALA A 47 5.94 -13.58 9.28
C ALA A 47 4.99 -12.73 10.11
N LEU A 48 4.12 -13.39 10.89
CA LEU A 48 3.27 -12.77 11.88
C LEU A 48 4.02 -12.74 13.21
N ILE A 49 3.97 -11.62 13.90
CA ILE A 49 4.69 -11.41 15.16
C ILE A 49 3.68 -10.95 16.21
N HIS A 50 3.59 -11.68 17.32
CA HIS A 50 2.71 -11.35 18.44
C HIS A 50 3.46 -10.54 19.50
N GLY A 51 2.86 -9.49 20.00
CA GLY A 51 3.41 -8.66 21.07
C GLY A 51 2.33 -8.21 22.05
N PRO A 52 2.70 -7.41 23.07
CA PRO A 52 1.78 -6.97 24.13
C PRO A 52 0.55 -6.19 23.65
N HIS A 53 0.64 -5.54 22.48
CA HIS A 53 -0.44 -4.72 21.92
C HIS A 53 -1.18 -5.41 20.76
N GLY A 54 -0.81 -6.64 20.41
CA GLY A 54 -1.48 -7.42 19.37
C GLY A 54 -0.52 -8.02 18.35
N TRP A 55 -0.94 -8.06 17.09
CA TRP A 55 -0.22 -8.72 16.01
C TRP A 55 0.33 -7.71 15.01
N GLY A 56 1.56 -7.94 14.58
CA GLY A 56 2.17 -7.25 13.45
C GLY A 56 2.48 -8.23 12.32
N GLU A 57 2.51 -7.76 11.08
CA GLU A 57 2.86 -8.55 9.91
C GLU A 57 4.12 -8.02 9.24
N PHE A 58 5.14 -8.86 9.14
CA PHE A 58 6.36 -8.63 8.40
C PHE A 58 6.29 -9.38 7.07
N ALA A 59 5.91 -8.68 6.00
CA ALA A 59 5.62 -9.23 4.70
C ALA A 59 6.35 -8.51 3.54
N PRO A 60 7.65 -8.22 3.61
CA PRO A 60 8.37 -7.66 2.47
C PRO A 60 8.39 -8.67 1.31
N PHE A 61 8.43 -8.16 0.07
CA PHE A 61 8.60 -9.05 -1.08
C PHE A 61 9.93 -9.81 -1.00
N LEU A 62 9.95 -11.04 -1.50
CA LEU A 62 11.07 -11.97 -1.27
C LEU A 62 12.39 -11.47 -1.87
N GLU A 63 12.32 -10.68 -2.95
CA GLU A 63 13.47 -10.08 -3.62
C GLU A 63 14.11 -8.90 -2.85
N TYR A 64 13.44 -8.35 -1.81
CA TYR A 64 13.98 -7.22 -1.06
C TYR A 64 15.04 -7.65 -0.06
N GLY A 65 16.19 -6.96 -0.07
CA GLY A 65 17.25 -7.19 0.90
C GLY A 65 16.92 -6.66 2.30
N ALA A 66 17.79 -6.95 3.28
CA ALA A 66 17.57 -6.58 4.68
C ALA A 66 17.44 -5.07 4.90
N GLN A 67 18.19 -4.26 4.15
CA GLN A 67 18.15 -2.79 4.26
C GLN A 67 16.76 -2.23 3.89
N GLU A 68 16.17 -2.69 2.78
CA GLU A 68 14.84 -2.28 2.34
C GLU A 68 13.74 -2.88 3.25
N SER A 69 13.91 -4.14 3.66
CA SER A 69 12.94 -4.86 4.48
C SER A 69 12.91 -4.40 5.94
N ALA A 70 13.94 -3.73 6.44
CA ALA A 70 14.00 -3.27 7.83
C ALA A 70 12.84 -2.33 8.20
N ALA A 71 12.42 -1.47 7.30
CA ALA A 71 11.24 -0.62 7.50
C ALA A 71 9.96 -1.45 7.72
N TRP A 72 9.80 -2.54 6.99
CA TRP A 72 8.65 -3.45 7.14
C TRP A 72 8.66 -4.14 8.51
N LEU A 73 9.85 -4.53 8.99
CA LEU A 73 9.99 -5.08 10.33
C LEU A 73 9.66 -4.03 11.40
N ALA A 74 10.14 -2.80 11.25
CA ALA A 74 9.80 -1.71 12.16
C ALA A 74 8.29 -1.51 12.26
N CYS A 75 7.56 -1.60 11.14
CA CYS A 75 6.10 -1.52 11.11
C CYS A 75 5.44 -2.68 11.85
N ALA A 76 5.90 -3.91 11.63
CA ALA A 76 5.37 -5.09 12.32
C ALA A 76 5.59 -5.01 13.83
N LEU A 77 6.80 -4.62 14.25
CA LEU A 77 7.13 -4.43 15.66
C LEU A 77 6.32 -3.27 16.28
N GLU A 78 6.14 -2.14 15.57
CA GLU A 78 5.30 -1.05 16.03
C GLU A 78 3.88 -1.53 16.30
N ALA A 79 3.28 -2.28 15.36
CA ALA A 79 1.92 -2.80 15.50
C ALA A 79 1.76 -3.78 16.67
N ALA A 80 2.80 -4.57 16.97
CA ALA A 80 2.77 -5.58 18.01
C ALA A 80 3.16 -5.04 19.40
N TRP A 81 4.08 -4.06 19.50
CA TRP A 81 4.63 -3.58 20.78
C TRP A 81 4.20 -2.17 21.19
N LEU A 82 3.60 -1.38 20.31
CA LEU A 82 3.12 -0.04 20.65
C LEU A 82 1.60 0.05 20.52
N PRO A 83 0.91 0.80 21.41
CA PRO A 83 -0.52 1.04 21.24
C PRO A 83 -0.75 1.76 19.89
N ALA A 84 -1.82 1.43 19.19
CA ALA A 84 -2.15 2.13 17.94
C ALA A 84 -2.37 3.63 18.20
N PRO A 85 -2.02 4.54 17.27
CA PRO A 85 -2.42 5.94 17.37
C PRO A 85 -3.94 6.09 17.44
N GLU A 86 -4.41 7.12 18.15
CA GLU A 86 -5.84 7.40 18.31
C GLU A 86 -6.51 7.63 16.94
N PRO A 87 -7.56 6.88 16.60
CA PRO A 87 -8.27 7.05 15.36
C PRO A 87 -9.21 8.26 15.40
N VAL A 88 -9.27 9.02 14.31
CA VAL A 88 -10.28 10.10 14.14
C VAL A 88 -11.51 9.62 13.35
N ARG A 89 -11.49 8.36 12.90
CA ARG A 89 -12.62 7.65 12.26
C ARG A 89 -12.52 6.15 12.49
N THR A 90 -13.67 5.49 12.45
CA THR A 90 -13.75 4.02 12.63
C THR A 90 -14.16 3.29 11.35
N ARG A 91 -14.52 4.01 10.31
CA ARG A 91 -14.93 3.47 9.02
C ARG A 91 -14.07 4.07 7.91
N ILE A 92 -13.41 3.23 7.13
CA ILE A 92 -12.40 3.60 6.14
C ILE A 92 -13.00 3.42 4.74
N PRO A 93 -13.08 4.49 3.91
CA PRO A 93 -13.49 4.35 2.52
C PRO A 93 -12.42 3.61 1.72
N LEU A 94 -12.85 2.67 0.89
CA LEU A 94 -11.98 1.87 0.04
C LEU A 94 -12.27 2.11 -1.45
N ASN A 95 -11.27 1.85 -2.28
CA ASN A 95 -11.48 1.68 -3.70
C ASN A 95 -11.46 0.20 -4.11
N ALA A 96 -12.26 -0.14 -5.10
CA ALA A 96 -12.07 -1.34 -5.87
C ALA A 96 -10.85 -1.20 -6.80
N THR A 97 -10.28 -2.32 -7.27
CA THR A 97 -9.14 -2.32 -8.19
C THR A 97 -9.51 -3.11 -9.45
N LEU A 98 -9.33 -2.49 -10.61
CA LEU A 98 -9.47 -3.13 -11.91
C LEU A 98 -8.07 -3.41 -12.47
N PRO A 99 -7.65 -4.68 -12.57
CA PRO A 99 -6.40 -5.05 -13.21
C PRO A 99 -6.36 -4.65 -14.69
N ALA A 100 -5.19 -4.77 -15.31
CA ALA A 100 -4.99 -4.49 -16.73
C ALA A 100 -5.58 -5.58 -17.64
N VAL A 101 -6.88 -5.81 -17.50
CA VAL A 101 -7.65 -6.75 -18.33
C VAL A 101 -8.16 -6.08 -19.60
N PRO A 102 -8.44 -6.86 -20.68
CA PRO A 102 -9.15 -6.35 -21.85
C PRO A 102 -10.52 -5.76 -21.51
N ALA A 103 -10.98 -4.79 -22.29
CA ALA A 103 -12.22 -4.04 -22.02
C ALA A 103 -13.47 -4.92 -21.86
N GLU A 104 -13.57 -5.99 -22.64
CA GLU A 104 -14.69 -6.95 -22.58
C GLU A 104 -14.76 -7.75 -21.28
N ARG A 105 -13.65 -7.85 -20.53
CA ARG A 105 -13.58 -8.52 -19.22
C ARG A 105 -13.89 -7.61 -18.04
N VAL A 106 -13.99 -6.32 -18.26
CA VAL A 106 -14.26 -5.33 -17.20
C VAL A 106 -15.52 -5.66 -16.40
N PRO A 107 -16.70 -5.95 -17.03
CA PRO A 107 -17.91 -6.29 -16.27
C PRO A 107 -17.73 -7.51 -15.36
N GLN A 108 -17.01 -8.53 -15.81
CA GLN A 108 -16.76 -9.75 -15.04
C GLN A 108 -15.87 -9.49 -13.80
N VAL A 109 -14.92 -8.56 -13.91
CA VAL A 109 -14.07 -8.17 -12.77
C VAL A 109 -14.89 -7.36 -11.77
N LEU A 110 -15.68 -6.40 -12.26
CA LEU A 110 -16.49 -5.54 -11.39
C LEU A 110 -17.58 -6.34 -10.64
N ALA A 111 -18.13 -7.38 -11.26
CA ALA A 111 -19.12 -8.26 -10.62
C ALA A 111 -18.59 -9.07 -9.41
N LYS A 112 -17.26 -9.09 -9.18
CA LYS A 112 -16.67 -9.74 -8.00
C LYS A 112 -16.73 -8.88 -6.73
N TYR A 113 -17.02 -7.59 -6.88
CA TYR A 113 -17.15 -6.68 -5.74
C TYR A 113 -18.58 -6.71 -5.22
N GLU A 114 -18.71 -6.90 -3.91
CA GLU A 114 -20.01 -6.87 -3.23
C GLU A 114 -20.40 -5.41 -2.93
N GLY A 115 -21.67 -5.09 -3.22
CA GLY A 115 -22.22 -3.77 -2.96
C GLY A 115 -21.75 -2.67 -3.92
N GLU A 116 -21.84 -1.42 -3.48
CA GLU A 116 -21.56 -0.26 -4.32
C GLU A 116 -20.04 0.00 -4.42
N ILE A 117 -19.55 0.20 -5.65
CA ILE A 117 -18.18 0.65 -5.93
C ILE A 117 -18.17 2.18 -6.01
N GLN A 118 -17.77 2.85 -4.94
CA GLN A 118 -17.71 4.31 -4.87
C GLN A 118 -16.49 4.89 -5.56
N GLU A 119 -15.35 4.19 -5.48
CA GLU A 119 -14.12 4.53 -6.19
C GLU A 119 -13.52 3.31 -6.86
N LEU A 120 -12.99 3.48 -8.07
CA LEU A 120 -12.33 2.43 -8.83
C LEU A 120 -10.93 2.88 -9.26
N LYS A 121 -9.90 2.10 -8.87
CA LYS A 121 -8.53 2.24 -9.34
C LYS A 121 -8.30 1.30 -10.52
N ILE A 122 -7.91 1.82 -11.68
CA ILE A 122 -7.76 1.10 -12.93
C ILE A 122 -6.27 1.03 -13.29
N LYS A 123 -5.75 -0.16 -13.50
CA LYS A 123 -4.39 -0.35 -13.98
C LYS A 123 -4.27 0.02 -15.44
N VAL A 124 -3.27 0.85 -15.76
CA VAL A 124 -2.93 1.34 -17.12
C VAL A 124 -1.42 1.19 -17.36
N ALA A 125 -0.97 1.43 -18.58
CA ALA A 125 0.44 1.33 -18.98
C ALA A 125 1.06 -0.06 -18.72
N GLU A 126 0.27 -1.12 -18.76
CA GLU A 126 0.76 -2.48 -18.55
C GLU A 126 1.68 -2.90 -19.71
N LYS A 127 2.80 -3.55 -19.35
CA LYS A 127 3.77 -4.01 -20.35
C LYS A 127 3.12 -4.91 -21.40
N GLY A 128 3.32 -4.57 -22.68
CA GLY A 128 2.75 -5.30 -23.82
C GLY A 128 1.34 -4.86 -24.20
N GLN A 129 0.77 -3.87 -23.52
CA GLN A 129 -0.48 -3.20 -23.90
C GLN A 129 -0.21 -1.81 -24.49
N SER A 130 -1.19 -1.31 -25.25
CA SER A 130 -1.15 0.00 -25.90
C SER A 130 -2.02 1.02 -25.17
N LEU A 131 -1.85 2.31 -25.46
CA LEU A 131 -2.74 3.36 -24.99
C LEU A 131 -4.21 3.13 -25.41
N ALA A 132 -4.44 2.51 -26.58
CA ALA A 132 -5.80 2.17 -27.02
C ALA A 132 -6.47 1.13 -26.09
N ASP A 133 -5.70 0.18 -25.56
CA ASP A 133 -6.19 -0.80 -24.58
C ASP A 133 -6.56 -0.12 -23.27
N ASP A 134 -5.75 0.83 -22.80
CA ASP A 134 -6.01 1.61 -21.58
C ASP A 134 -7.29 2.44 -21.74
N ILE A 135 -7.44 3.15 -22.86
CA ILE A 135 -8.63 3.96 -23.15
C ILE A 135 -9.88 3.07 -23.20
N ALA A 136 -9.82 1.93 -23.91
CA ALA A 136 -10.94 0.99 -24.01
C ALA A 136 -11.36 0.45 -22.62
N ARG A 137 -10.37 0.13 -21.76
CA ARG A 137 -10.62 -0.34 -20.39
C ARG A 137 -11.28 0.73 -19.52
N VAL A 138 -10.78 1.97 -19.54
CA VAL A 138 -11.34 3.07 -18.78
C VAL A 138 -12.74 3.44 -19.29
N ALA A 139 -12.96 3.43 -20.61
CA ALA A 139 -14.29 3.64 -21.22
C ALA A 139 -15.29 2.56 -20.78
N ALA A 140 -14.88 1.27 -20.79
CA ALA A 140 -15.71 0.18 -20.31
C ALA A 140 -16.05 0.31 -18.82
N ALA A 141 -15.08 0.70 -17.99
CA ALA A 141 -15.31 0.97 -16.57
C ALA A 141 -16.28 2.13 -16.35
N ARG A 142 -16.12 3.24 -17.07
CA ARG A 142 -17.06 4.40 -16.99
C ARG A 142 -18.46 4.03 -17.45
N LYS A 143 -18.58 3.22 -18.51
CA LYS A 143 -19.88 2.73 -18.99
C LYS A 143 -20.56 1.84 -17.95
N ALA A 144 -19.83 0.95 -17.30
CA ALA A 144 -20.36 0.06 -16.27
C ALA A 144 -20.71 0.79 -14.96
N LEU A 145 -19.94 1.84 -14.62
CA LEU A 145 -20.02 2.59 -13.36
C LEU A 145 -20.09 4.10 -13.65
N PRO A 146 -21.26 4.63 -14.07
CA PRO A 146 -21.40 6.01 -14.55
C PRO A 146 -21.04 7.07 -13.50
N ASN A 147 -21.33 6.82 -12.22
CA ASN A 147 -21.19 7.78 -11.13
C ASN A 147 -19.95 7.53 -10.23
N THR A 148 -19.23 6.43 -10.45
CA THR A 148 -18.07 6.07 -9.65
C THR A 148 -16.87 7.00 -9.91
N ARG A 149 -16.14 7.37 -8.88
CA ARG A 149 -14.90 8.13 -8.97
C ARG A 149 -13.81 7.22 -9.55
N LEU A 150 -13.31 7.54 -10.74
CA LEU A 150 -12.26 6.76 -11.40
C LEU A 150 -10.89 7.37 -11.14
N LYS A 151 -9.90 6.51 -10.93
CA LYS A 151 -8.48 6.86 -10.85
C LYS A 151 -7.66 5.82 -11.59
N VAL A 152 -6.53 6.22 -12.15
CA VAL A 152 -5.65 5.31 -12.88
C VAL A 152 -4.32 5.15 -12.17
N ASP A 153 -3.69 3.98 -12.34
CA ASP A 153 -2.39 3.64 -11.75
C ASP A 153 -1.51 3.03 -12.85
N ALA A 154 -0.47 3.75 -13.22
CA ALA A 154 0.43 3.39 -14.29
C ALA A 154 1.72 2.69 -13.81
N ASN A 155 1.98 2.64 -12.52
CA ASN A 155 3.17 2.01 -11.93
C ASN A 155 4.48 2.33 -12.69
N MET A 156 4.69 3.62 -13.03
CA MET A 156 5.83 4.15 -13.78
C MET A 156 5.88 3.73 -15.27
N GLY A 157 4.79 3.20 -15.84
CA GLY A 157 4.80 2.56 -17.16
C GLY A 157 4.86 3.50 -18.36
N TYR A 158 4.59 4.81 -18.19
CA TYR A 158 4.66 5.77 -19.29
C TYR A 158 6.01 6.51 -19.33
N THR A 159 6.38 6.97 -20.53
CA THR A 159 7.32 8.10 -20.72
C THR A 159 6.61 9.41 -20.41
N LEU A 160 7.33 10.53 -20.26
CA LEU A 160 6.73 11.85 -20.03
C LEU A 160 5.72 12.24 -21.13
N ASP A 161 6.10 12.12 -22.39
CA ASP A 161 5.23 12.44 -23.52
C ASP A 161 4.03 11.48 -23.60
N GLY A 162 4.28 10.17 -23.40
CA GLY A 162 3.22 9.15 -23.36
C GLY A 162 2.22 9.37 -22.23
N ALA A 163 2.68 9.78 -21.05
CA ALA A 163 1.82 10.13 -19.93
C ALA A 163 0.91 11.33 -20.26
N LEU A 164 1.46 12.39 -20.85
CA LEU A 164 0.68 13.57 -21.21
C LEU A 164 -0.37 13.23 -22.30
N GLU A 165 0.02 12.45 -23.32
CA GLU A 165 -0.90 11.96 -24.35
C GLU A 165 -2.02 11.10 -23.73
N ALA A 166 -1.67 10.15 -22.86
CA ALA A 166 -2.62 9.30 -22.17
C ALA A 166 -3.62 10.12 -21.32
N LEU A 167 -3.11 11.07 -20.53
CA LEU A 167 -3.96 11.86 -19.65
C LEU A 167 -4.91 12.79 -20.40
N ARG A 168 -4.51 13.36 -21.56
CA ARG A 168 -5.42 14.10 -22.43
C ARG A 168 -6.66 13.27 -22.83
N LYS A 169 -6.46 11.98 -23.14
CA LYS A 169 -7.54 11.06 -23.51
C LYS A 169 -8.33 10.54 -22.33
N LEU A 170 -7.63 10.16 -21.25
CA LEU A 170 -8.26 9.56 -20.07
C LEU A 170 -9.10 10.58 -19.27
N CYS A 171 -8.75 11.88 -19.31
CA CYS A 171 -9.53 12.92 -18.68
C CYS A 171 -10.96 13.04 -19.23
N GLU A 172 -11.21 12.63 -20.49
CA GLU A 172 -12.55 12.59 -21.10
C GLU A 172 -13.51 11.68 -20.33
N TYR A 173 -12.97 10.70 -19.57
CA TYR A 173 -13.74 9.78 -18.72
C TYR A 173 -13.84 10.21 -17.26
N GLY A 174 -13.41 11.43 -16.93
CA GLY A 174 -13.54 12.00 -15.58
C GLY A 174 -12.69 11.29 -14.53
N ILE A 175 -11.45 10.95 -14.87
CA ILE A 175 -10.48 10.45 -13.88
C ILE A 175 -10.08 11.56 -12.92
N ILE A 176 -9.97 11.22 -11.63
CA ILE A 176 -9.68 12.22 -10.58
C ILE A 176 -8.19 12.39 -10.29
N TYR A 177 -7.40 11.33 -10.46
CA TYR A 177 -5.94 11.38 -10.42
C TYR A 177 -5.29 10.23 -11.20
N ALA A 178 -4.01 10.43 -11.57
CA ALA A 178 -3.12 9.42 -12.09
C ALA A 178 -2.02 9.11 -11.06
N GLU A 179 -1.90 7.84 -10.65
CA GLU A 179 -0.91 7.34 -9.71
C GLU A 179 0.35 6.94 -10.46
N GLN A 180 1.49 7.50 -10.05
CA GLN A 180 2.85 7.25 -10.54
C GLN A 180 2.91 7.03 -12.06
N PRO A 181 2.53 8.04 -12.86
CA PRO A 181 2.47 7.89 -14.32
C PRO A 181 3.85 7.68 -14.95
N VAL A 182 4.89 8.28 -14.38
CA VAL A 182 6.28 8.25 -14.89
C VAL A 182 7.26 7.87 -13.78
N ALA A 183 8.47 7.46 -14.14
CA ALA A 183 9.44 6.88 -13.21
C ALA A 183 10.17 7.93 -12.35
N SER A 184 10.60 9.07 -12.93
CA SER A 184 11.40 10.05 -12.23
C SER A 184 10.56 11.15 -11.55
N ILE A 185 11.09 11.73 -10.47
CA ILE A 185 10.46 12.87 -9.79
C ILE A 185 10.49 14.10 -10.69
N GLU A 186 11.55 14.24 -11.46
CA GLU A 186 11.75 15.32 -12.44
C GLU A 186 10.68 15.29 -13.55
N ASP A 187 10.41 14.09 -14.11
CA ASP A 187 9.35 13.92 -15.11
C ASP A 187 7.96 14.09 -14.50
N MET A 188 7.74 13.65 -13.25
CA MET A 188 6.48 13.90 -12.56
C MET A 188 6.22 15.40 -12.39
N ALA A 189 7.23 16.18 -12.00
CA ALA A 189 7.12 17.64 -11.87
C ALA A 189 6.85 18.30 -13.23
N ALA A 190 7.53 17.86 -14.29
CA ALA A 190 7.32 18.35 -15.66
C ALA A 190 5.91 18.01 -16.17
N LEU A 191 5.44 16.77 -15.94
CA LEU A 191 4.08 16.33 -16.29
C LEU A 191 3.03 17.16 -15.57
N ARG A 192 3.20 17.36 -14.24
CA ARG A 192 2.28 18.17 -13.45
C ARG A 192 2.19 19.61 -13.95
N PHE A 193 3.33 20.20 -14.33
CA PHE A 193 3.36 21.54 -14.96
C PHE A 193 2.62 21.56 -16.30
N ALA A 194 2.84 20.56 -17.16
CA ALA A 194 2.17 20.45 -18.47
C ALA A 194 0.64 20.30 -18.31
N ILE A 195 0.19 19.44 -17.38
CA ILE A 195 -1.23 19.26 -17.03
C ILE A 195 -1.86 20.60 -16.61
N ALA A 196 -1.21 21.34 -15.73
CA ALA A 196 -1.71 22.63 -15.28
C ALA A 196 -1.76 23.67 -16.41
N LYS A 197 -0.76 23.70 -17.28
CA LYS A 197 -0.69 24.59 -18.46
C LYS A 197 -1.80 24.30 -19.47
N GLU A 198 -2.18 23.02 -19.63
CA GLU A 198 -3.25 22.62 -20.54
C GLU A 198 -4.65 22.67 -19.88
N GLY A 199 -4.72 22.93 -18.59
CA GLY A 199 -6.00 22.96 -17.86
C GLY A 199 -6.67 21.59 -17.73
N LEU A 200 -5.90 20.48 -17.77
CA LEU A 200 -6.47 19.14 -17.62
C LEU A 200 -6.94 18.91 -16.18
N PRO A 201 -8.18 18.41 -15.96
CA PRO A 201 -8.78 18.27 -14.64
C PRO A 201 -8.35 16.99 -13.91
N VAL A 202 -7.05 16.69 -13.90
CA VAL A 202 -6.47 15.49 -13.27
C VAL A 202 -5.34 15.88 -12.33
N ARG A 203 -5.21 15.15 -11.23
CA ARG A 203 -4.10 15.30 -10.26
C ARG A 203 -3.06 14.21 -10.46
N ILE A 204 -1.86 14.45 -9.96
CA ILE A 204 -0.77 13.46 -9.92
C ILE A 204 -0.61 12.94 -8.50
N ALA A 205 -0.62 11.61 -8.34
CA ALA A 205 -0.33 10.92 -7.09
C ALA A 205 1.03 10.22 -7.18
N ALA A 206 1.86 10.34 -6.13
CA ALA A 206 3.15 9.66 -6.03
C ALA A 206 3.04 8.41 -5.15
N ASP A 207 3.39 7.22 -5.66
CA ASP A 207 3.52 5.94 -4.90
C ASP A 207 4.99 5.50 -4.83
N GLU A 208 5.56 5.01 -5.91
CA GLU A 208 6.93 4.48 -5.94
C GLU A 208 7.96 5.54 -5.54
N SER A 209 7.75 6.77 -5.92
CA SER A 209 8.61 7.91 -5.56
C SER A 209 8.56 8.27 -4.07
N ILE A 210 7.60 7.74 -3.32
CA ILE A 210 7.51 7.87 -1.85
C ILE A 210 8.11 6.65 -1.17
N ARG A 211 7.59 5.44 -1.47
CA ARG A 211 7.91 4.24 -0.71
C ARG A 211 9.28 3.64 -1.00
N LYS A 212 9.88 3.94 -2.16
CA LYS A 212 11.21 3.45 -2.57
C LYS A 212 12.30 4.52 -2.46
N ALA A 213 11.93 5.75 -2.12
CA ALA A 213 12.88 6.84 -2.04
C ALA A 213 13.69 6.80 -0.75
N GLU A 214 14.99 7.09 -0.82
CA GLU A 214 15.82 7.38 0.36
C GLU A 214 15.28 8.60 1.11
N ASP A 215 14.68 9.55 0.39
CA ASP A 215 14.06 10.75 0.92
C ASP A 215 12.63 10.92 0.35
N PRO A 216 11.61 10.40 1.05
CA PRO A 216 10.21 10.50 0.65
C PRO A 216 9.70 11.94 0.49
N LEU A 217 10.31 12.92 1.17
CA LEU A 217 9.93 14.33 1.08
C LEU A 217 10.43 15.02 -0.20
N LYS A 218 11.31 14.37 -0.98
CA LYS A 218 11.82 14.94 -2.25
C LYS A 218 10.67 15.27 -3.21
N VAL A 219 9.62 14.43 -3.26
CA VAL A 219 8.42 14.66 -4.10
C VAL A 219 7.73 15.98 -3.75
N ALA A 220 7.52 16.25 -2.45
CA ALA A 220 6.89 17.47 -1.99
C ALA A 220 7.76 18.70 -2.29
N ARG A 221 9.07 18.63 -2.00
CA ARG A 221 10.01 19.74 -2.28
C ARG A 221 10.15 20.04 -3.77
N ALA A 222 10.08 19.03 -4.63
CA ALA A 222 10.09 19.18 -6.09
C ALA A 222 8.75 19.64 -6.68
N ASN A 223 7.70 19.75 -5.85
CA ASN A 223 6.34 20.03 -6.32
C ASN A 223 5.87 19.06 -7.42
N ALA A 224 6.26 17.77 -7.28
CA ALA A 224 6.10 16.74 -8.30
C ALA A 224 4.74 16.02 -8.25
N ALA A 225 3.97 16.17 -7.17
CA ALA A 225 2.66 15.53 -7.01
C ALA A 225 1.67 16.43 -6.27
N ASP A 226 0.38 16.14 -6.42
CA ASP A 226 -0.74 16.80 -5.72
C ASP A 226 -1.17 16.02 -4.48
N LEU A 227 -0.81 14.75 -4.40
CA LEU A 227 -1.09 13.85 -3.28
C LEU A 227 -0.08 12.71 -3.23
N MET A 228 -0.02 12.03 -2.09
CA MET A 228 0.85 10.89 -1.84
C MET A 228 0.04 9.62 -1.64
N VAL A 229 0.50 8.51 -2.20
CA VAL A 229 0.07 7.17 -1.83
C VAL A 229 1.07 6.62 -0.81
N ILE A 230 0.59 6.30 0.38
CA ILE A 230 1.40 5.85 1.50
C ILE A 230 1.01 4.44 1.93
N LYS A 231 1.98 3.67 2.40
CA LYS A 231 1.79 2.31 2.91
C LYS A 231 2.54 2.18 4.22
N ALA A 232 1.87 1.70 5.27
CA ALA A 232 2.47 1.63 6.60
C ALA A 232 3.75 0.79 6.62
N ALA A 233 3.72 -0.41 6.03
CA ALA A 233 4.83 -1.36 6.09
C ALA A 233 6.12 -0.82 5.43
N PRO A 234 6.15 -0.44 4.14
CA PRO A 234 7.39 0.06 3.53
C PRO A 234 7.85 1.40 4.10
N LEU A 235 6.98 2.18 4.73
CA LEU A 235 7.36 3.42 5.39
C LEU A 235 7.85 3.23 6.83
N GLY A 236 7.75 2.03 7.39
CA GLY A 236 8.29 1.73 8.73
C GLY A 236 7.36 2.01 9.89
N GLY A 237 6.05 1.98 9.65
CA GLY A 237 5.01 2.05 10.67
C GLY A 237 4.04 3.22 10.51
N VAL A 238 2.99 3.19 11.29
CA VAL A 238 1.90 4.19 11.25
C VAL A 238 2.40 5.56 11.68
N ARG A 239 3.16 5.65 12.78
CA ARG A 239 3.66 6.93 13.30
C ARG A 239 4.60 7.62 12.34
N ARG A 240 5.51 6.86 11.73
CA ARG A 240 6.43 7.42 10.73
C ARG A 240 5.69 7.90 9.49
N ALA A 241 4.69 7.14 9.03
CA ALA A 241 3.87 7.54 7.90
C ALA A 241 3.05 8.82 8.20
N LEU A 242 2.48 8.96 9.39
CA LEU A 242 1.79 10.18 9.84
C LEU A 242 2.73 11.38 9.88
N ALA A 243 3.92 11.22 10.47
CA ALA A 243 4.92 12.29 10.53
C ALA A 243 5.40 12.71 9.12
N LEU A 244 5.51 11.76 8.19
CA LEU A 244 5.83 12.05 6.79
C LEU A 244 4.74 12.90 6.13
N VAL A 245 3.47 12.54 6.32
CA VAL A 245 2.32 13.30 5.76
C VAL A 245 2.29 14.71 6.33
N GLU A 246 2.50 14.85 7.64
CA GLU A 246 2.57 16.16 8.30
C GLU A 246 3.70 17.03 7.73
N GLN A 247 4.90 16.48 7.52
CA GLN A 247 6.02 17.23 6.95
C GLN A 247 5.86 17.55 5.47
N ALA A 248 5.28 16.62 4.69
CA ALA A 248 5.08 16.81 3.26
C ALA A 248 3.99 17.84 2.95
N GLN A 249 3.03 18.06 3.85
CA GLN A 249 1.87 18.95 3.67
C GLN A 249 1.06 18.62 2.40
N LEU A 250 1.08 17.34 1.97
CA LEU A 250 0.31 16.83 0.84
C LEU A 250 -0.82 15.93 1.34
N PRO A 251 -2.00 15.96 0.70
CA PRO A 251 -3.04 14.97 0.94
C PRO A 251 -2.51 13.55 0.76
N ALA A 252 -2.94 12.60 1.60
CA ALA A 252 -2.51 11.22 1.52
C ALA A 252 -3.68 10.27 1.20
N VAL A 253 -3.33 9.18 0.51
CA VAL A 253 -4.17 8.00 0.27
C VAL A 253 -3.43 6.80 0.83
N VAL A 254 -4.06 6.00 1.67
CA VAL A 254 -3.44 4.78 2.19
C VAL A 254 -3.66 3.63 1.22
N SER A 255 -2.61 2.85 0.99
CA SER A 255 -2.65 1.64 0.16
C SER A 255 -1.95 0.49 0.87
N SER A 256 -2.04 -0.70 0.29
CA SER A 256 -1.46 -1.95 0.79
C SER A 256 -0.33 -2.45 -0.11
N ALA A 257 0.38 -3.45 0.40
CA ALA A 257 1.40 -4.17 -0.34
C ALA A 257 1.16 -5.70 -0.30
N LEU A 258 -0.11 -6.12 -0.42
CA LEU A 258 -0.56 -7.51 -0.40
C LEU A 258 -0.36 -8.19 0.98
N GLU A 259 -0.68 -7.50 2.03
CA GLU A 259 -0.69 -8.06 3.38
C GLU A 259 -1.97 -8.89 3.64
N SER A 260 -1.90 -9.81 4.61
CA SER A 260 -3.07 -10.44 5.22
C SER A 260 -3.91 -9.43 6.00
N SER A 261 -5.04 -9.85 6.56
CA SER A 261 -5.85 -8.97 7.43
C SER A 261 -5.06 -8.36 8.58
N VAL A 262 -3.97 -8.97 9.06
CA VAL A 262 -3.12 -8.41 10.11
C VAL A 262 -2.42 -7.14 9.62
N GLY A 263 -1.75 -7.18 8.49
CA GLY A 263 -1.08 -6.00 7.93
C GLY A 263 -2.08 -4.97 7.38
N ILE A 264 -3.21 -5.43 6.82
CA ILE A 264 -4.31 -4.55 6.41
C ILE A 264 -4.89 -3.78 7.61
N ALA A 265 -5.01 -4.39 8.79
CA ALA A 265 -5.43 -3.68 10.00
C ALA A 265 -4.47 -2.54 10.37
N THR A 266 -3.16 -2.74 10.20
CA THR A 266 -2.16 -1.68 10.37
C THR A 266 -2.35 -0.55 9.35
N GLY A 267 -2.61 -0.88 8.07
CA GLY A 267 -2.97 0.10 7.04
C GLY A 267 -4.27 0.84 7.35
N ALA A 268 -5.29 0.13 7.87
CA ALA A 268 -6.55 0.73 8.30
C ALA A 268 -6.35 1.68 9.50
N SER A 269 -5.48 1.32 10.46
CA SER A 269 -5.10 2.19 11.58
C SER A 269 -4.44 3.49 11.06
N LEU A 270 -3.53 3.40 10.07
CA LEU A 270 -2.96 4.58 9.43
C LEU A 270 -4.04 5.46 8.80
N ALA A 271 -4.96 4.87 8.02
CA ALA A 271 -6.05 5.61 7.38
C ALA A 271 -7.01 6.23 8.41
N ALA A 272 -7.25 5.53 9.53
CA ALA A 272 -8.10 6.01 10.62
C ALA A 272 -7.51 7.20 11.35
N SER A 273 -6.18 7.27 11.46
CA SER A 273 -5.45 8.32 12.20
C SER A 273 -5.10 9.56 11.35
N LEU A 274 -5.25 9.51 10.01
CA LEU A 274 -5.05 10.68 9.16
C LEU A 274 -6.11 11.75 9.45
N PRO A 275 -5.73 13.03 9.65
CA PRO A 275 -6.71 14.11 9.88
C PRO A 275 -7.73 14.23 8.76
N THR A 276 -7.28 14.10 7.52
CA THR A 276 -8.13 14.16 6.32
C THR A 276 -7.92 12.93 5.44
N LEU A 277 -9.04 12.38 4.93
CA LEU A 277 -9.03 11.25 4.01
C LEU A 277 -10.02 11.56 2.88
N ARG A 278 -9.50 12.05 1.75
CA ARG A 278 -10.32 12.56 0.64
C ARG A 278 -10.65 11.50 -0.42
N TYR A 279 -9.92 10.39 -0.41
CA TYR A 279 -9.99 9.34 -1.43
C TYR A 279 -10.11 7.97 -0.78
N GLY A 280 -10.76 7.06 -1.47
CA GLY A 280 -10.83 5.65 -1.07
C GLY A 280 -9.46 5.01 -1.03
N CYS A 281 -9.19 4.26 0.02
CA CYS A 281 -7.92 3.58 0.28
C CYS A 281 -7.78 2.30 -0.54
N GLY A 282 -6.56 1.96 -0.93
CA GLY A 282 -6.21 0.71 -1.60
C GLY A 282 -5.94 -0.44 -0.62
N LEU A 283 -6.85 -0.68 0.34
CA LEU A 283 -6.69 -1.69 1.40
C LEU A 283 -7.52 -2.97 1.17
N GLY A 284 -8.17 -3.11 0.02
CA GLY A 284 -9.03 -4.24 -0.28
C GLY A 284 -8.31 -5.48 -0.85
N THR A 285 -7.01 -5.64 -0.66
CA THR A 285 -6.21 -6.70 -1.30
C THR A 285 -6.37 -8.07 -0.67
N VAL A 286 -6.96 -8.20 0.52
CA VAL A 286 -7.31 -9.51 1.13
C VAL A 286 -8.22 -10.31 0.19
N SER A 287 -9.11 -9.69 -0.56
CA SER A 287 -9.98 -10.35 -1.55
C SER A 287 -9.24 -11.03 -2.71
N LEU A 288 -7.95 -10.75 -2.88
CA LEU A 288 -7.08 -11.41 -3.87
C LEU A 288 -6.44 -12.69 -3.33
N MET A 289 -6.55 -12.95 -2.04
CA MET A 289 -6.05 -14.15 -1.38
C MET A 289 -7.13 -15.25 -1.40
N ALA A 290 -6.70 -16.50 -1.51
CA ALA A 290 -7.62 -17.65 -1.45
C ALA A 290 -8.10 -17.93 -0.02
N GLU A 291 -7.24 -17.55 0.95
CA GLU A 291 -7.47 -17.72 2.38
C GLU A 291 -6.89 -16.53 3.16
N ASP A 292 -7.18 -16.47 4.46
CA ASP A 292 -6.59 -15.50 5.36
C ASP A 292 -6.21 -16.17 6.69
N VAL A 293 -5.41 -15.52 7.48
CA VAL A 293 -4.95 -16.00 8.79
C VAL A 293 -6.02 -15.87 9.88
N THR A 294 -7.13 -15.20 9.61
CA THR A 294 -8.25 -15.00 10.53
C THR A 294 -9.55 -15.60 10.00
N ASP A 295 -10.46 -15.97 10.89
CA ASP A 295 -11.81 -16.44 10.53
C ASP A 295 -12.73 -15.31 10.05
N GLU A 296 -12.38 -14.07 10.40
CA GLU A 296 -13.10 -12.88 9.99
C GLU A 296 -12.19 -11.94 9.18
N PRO A 297 -11.98 -12.18 7.88
CA PRO A 297 -11.13 -11.35 7.04
C PRO A 297 -11.59 -9.88 6.97
N LEU A 298 -10.63 -8.96 6.83
CA LEU A 298 -10.90 -7.55 6.55
C LEU A 298 -11.24 -7.35 5.07
N ILE A 299 -12.50 -7.58 4.72
CA ILE A 299 -13.04 -7.43 3.37
C ILE A 299 -13.87 -6.16 3.29
N ALA A 300 -13.79 -5.48 2.14
CA ALA A 300 -14.62 -4.31 1.85
C ALA A 300 -16.10 -4.68 1.76
N ARG A 301 -16.96 -3.87 2.37
CA ARG A 301 -18.43 -3.96 2.24
C ARG A 301 -18.97 -2.59 1.85
N ASP A 302 -19.71 -2.52 0.76
CA ASP A 302 -20.27 -1.25 0.25
C ASP A 302 -19.22 -0.13 0.10
N GLY A 303 -18.00 -0.47 -0.33
CA GLY A 303 -16.90 0.48 -0.49
C GLY A 303 -16.25 0.95 0.80
N PHE A 304 -16.47 0.26 1.92
CA PHE A 304 -15.88 0.61 3.23
C PHE A 304 -15.29 -0.61 3.94
N MET A 305 -14.47 -0.32 4.95
CA MET A 305 -13.92 -1.28 5.92
C MET A 305 -14.07 -0.68 7.32
N ASP A 306 -14.53 -1.47 8.28
CA ASP A 306 -14.57 -1.07 9.68
C ASP A 306 -13.20 -1.30 10.33
N LEU A 307 -12.76 -0.30 11.12
CA LEU A 307 -11.53 -0.40 11.90
C LEU A 307 -11.72 -1.39 13.05
N ARG A 308 -10.92 -2.44 13.06
CA ARG A 308 -10.89 -3.41 14.17
C ARG A 308 -9.52 -4.07 14.28
N ALA A 309 -9.20 -4.55 15.48
CA ALA A 309 -8.06 -5.42 15.71
C ALA A 309 -8.29 -6.80 15.07
N ILE A 310 -7.22 -7.41 14.61
CA ILE A 310 -7.22 -8.75 14.02
C ILE A 310 -6.44 -9.69 14.91
N THR A 311 -7.08 -10.81 15.25
CA THR A 311 -6.43 -11.93 15.92
C THR A 311 -6.40 -13.11 14.94
N PRO A 312 -5.22 -13.62 14.57
CA PRO A 312 -5.10 -14.83 13.77
C PRO A 312 -5.74 -16.04 14.46
N SER A 313 -6.39 -16.89 13.69
CA SER A 313 -6.94 -18.15 14.16
C SER A 313 -5.83 -19.21 14.25
N PRO A 314 -5.64 -19.87 15.41
CA PRO A 314 -4.62 -20.91 15.54
C PRO A 314 -4.73 -22.01 14.48
N GLN A 315 -5.94 -22.44 14.13
CA GLN A 315 -6.20 -23.47 13.13
C GLN A 315 -5.80 -23.00 11.73
N ARG A 316 -6.01 -21.71 11.41
CA ARG A 316 -5.61 -21.15 10.11
C ARG A 316 -4.11 -20.98 10.04
N MET A 317 -3.48 -20.50 11.11
CA MET A 317 -2.03 -20.37 11.17
C MET A 317 -1.33 -21.73 11.03
N GLU A 318 -1.86 -22.80 11.67
CA GLU A 318 -1.32 -24.15 11.53
C GLU A 318 -1.44 -24.66 10.09
N ARG A 319 -2.61 -24.48 9.45
CA ARG A 319 -2.84 -24.90 8.06
C ARG A 319 -1.99 -24.15 7.04
N LEU A 320 -1.75 -22.87 7.28
CA LEU A 320 -0.98 -21.98 6.39
C LEU A 320 0.51 -21.92 6.76
N ALA A 321 0.93 -22.64 7.82
CA ALA A 321 2.31 -22.65 8.28
C ALA A 321 3.26 -23.06 7.15
N THR A 322 4.38 -22.35 7.04
CA THR A 322 5.48 -22.73 6.13
C THR A 322 6.20 -23.96 6.66
N ASP A 323 6.93 -24.64 5.79
CA ASP A 323 7.86 -25.71 6.22
C ASP A 323 9.01 -25.14 7.07
N GLU A 324 9.73 -26.03 7.76
CA GLU A 324 10.81 -25.62 8.69
C GLU A 324 11.97 -24.92 7.97
N GLN A 325 12.28 -25.28 6.73
CA GLN A 325 13.33 -24.62 5.95
C GLN A 325 12.94 -23.16 5.63
N THR A 326 11.73 -22.94 5.19
CA THR A 326 11.18 -21.61 4.93
C THR A 326 11.06 -20.80 6.21
N ARG A 327 10.62 -21.42 7.31
CA ARG A 327 10.57 -20.79 8.62
C ARG A 327 11.95 -20.31 9.06
N GLN A 328 12.98 -21.16 8.96
CA GLN A 328 14.35 -20.79 9.30
C GLN A 328 14.88 -19.63 8.46
N TRP A 329 14.57 -19.60 7.17
CA TRP A 329 14.91 -18.48 6.30
C TRP A 329 14.24 -17.15 6.75
N TRP A 330 12.97 -17.20 7.19
CA TRP A 330 12.30 -16.02 7.74
C TRP A 330 12.92 -15.56 9.07
N VAL A 331 13.32 -16.47 9.95
CA VAL A 331 14.05 -16.17 11.21
C VAL A 331 15.37 -15.43 10.91
N GLU A 332 16.13 -15.92 9.95
CA GLU A 332 17.39 -15.28 9.52
C GLU A 332 17.13 -13.90 8.92
N ARG A 333 16.08 -13.75 8.12
CA ARG A 333 15.68 -12.49 7.51
C ARG A 333 15.24 -11.46 8.55
N VAL A 334 14.39 -11.85 9.50
CA VAL A 334 14.00 -10.99 10.62
C VAL A 334 15.22 -10.56 11.41
N THR A 335 16.12 -11.50 11.74
CA THR A 335 17.37 -11.21 12.45
C THR A 335 18.25 -10.20 11.69
N ALA A 336 18.39 -10.37 10.38
CA ALA A 336 19.17 -9.43 9.55
C ALA A 336 18.55 -8.03 9.52
N CYS A 337 17.23 -7.94 9.36
CA CYS A 337 16.48 -6.67 9.39
C CYS A 337 16.54 -6.01 10.77
N TYR A 338 16.43 -6.79 11.84
CA TYR A 338 16.54 -6.29 13.22
C TYR A 338 17.89 -5.63 13.47
N ARG A 339 19.00 -6.24 13.02
CA ARG A 339 20.32 -5.63 13.11
C ARG A 339 20.46 -4.31 12.35
N VAL A 340 19.69 -4.13 11.27
CA VAL A 340 19.63 -2.83 10.57
C VAL A 340 18.93 -1.79 11.44
N LEU A 341 17.83 -2.16 12.11
CA LEU A 341 17.09 -1.27 13.00
C LEU A 341 17.92 -0.89 14.24
N GLU A 342 18.65 -1.82 14.85
CA GLU A 342 19.54 -1.53 15.98
C GLU A 342 20.58 -0.45 15.61
N ARG A 343 21.26 -0.65 14.47
CA ARG A 343 22.26 0.35 14.00
C ARG A 343 21.65 1.71 13.72
N ALA A 344 20.43 1.75 13.18
CA ALA A 344 19.71 3.01 12.92
C ALA A 344 19.25 3.70 14.22
N SER A 345 19.10 2.93 15.30
CA SER A 345 18.69 3.43 16.62
C SER A 345 19.85 3.98 17.44
N GLY A 346 21.09 3.84 17.00
CA GLY A 346 22.27 4.29 17.74
C GLY A 346 22.58 3.42 18.99
N LEU A 347 22.03 2.22 19.05
CA LEU A 347 22.29 1.19 20.08
C LEU A 347 23.46 0.30 19.67
#